data_e797de0859108f45e456c9f1d904e271
#
_entry.id   e797de0859108f45e456c9f1d904e271
#
_cell.length_a   1.000
_cell.length_b   1.000
_cell.length_c   1.000
_cell.angle_alpha   90.00
_cell.angle_beta   90.00
_cell.angle_gamma   90.00
#
_symmetry.space_group_name_H-M   'P 1'
#
loop_
_entity.id
_entity.type
_entity.pdbx_description
1 polymer ?
#
loop_
_entity_poly.entity_id
_entity_poly.type
_entity_poly.pdbx_seq_one_letter_code
_entity_poly.pdbx_strand_id
1 'polypeptide(L)'
;VVVLSGPSAVGKSTLVGCLRERIPELHFSVSATTRAPRPGEVDGVDYYFVTPARFQQLIDEGALLEWAEIHSGLHRSGTPARPIRDATAAGHPVLIEVDLAGARAIKQAMPEAISVFLAPPSWEALEARLVGRGTETPEVIARRLATARTELAAQNDF
;
A
#
# COMPACT_ATOMS: atom_id res chain seq x y z
N VAL A 1 8.57 9.16 9.09
CA VAL A 1 7.71 8.23 8.36
C VAL A 1 7.44 8.78 6.97
N VAL A 2 7.64 7.96 5.94
CA VAL A 2 7.32 8.28 4.54
C VAL A 2 6.16 7.39 4.09
N VAL A 3 5.14 7.97 3.51
CA VAL A 3 3.97 7.28 2.93
C VAL A 3 4.07 7.35 1.43
N LEU A 4 4.29 6.21 0.79
CA LEU A 4 4.39 6.07 -0.66
C LEU A 4 3.05 5.63 -1.24
N SER A 5 2.52 6.42 -2.15
CA SER A 5 1.32 6.09 -2.91
C SER A 5 1.53 6.33 -4.40
N GLY A 6 0.55 6.00 -5.20
CA GLY A 6 0.57 6.15 -6.65
C GLY A 6 -0.24 5.07 -7.33
N PRO A 7 -0.51 5.22 -8.63
CA PRO A 7 -1.41 4.31 -9.34
C PRO A 7 -0.90 2.87 -9.39
N SER A 8 -1.83 1.96 -9.64
CA SER A 8 -1.49 0.55 -9.90
C SER A 8 -0.53 0.46 -11.09
N ALA A 9 0.43 -0.47 -11.03
CA ALA A 9 1.46 -0.71 -12.05
C ALA A 9 2.46 0.45 -12.29
N VAL A 10 2.47 1.49 -11.48
CA VAL A 10 3.46 2.59 -11.61
C VAL A 10 4.89 2.16 -11.27
N GLY A 11 5.06 1.08 -10.47
CA GLY A 11 6.38 0.56 -10.08
C GLY A 11 6.71 0.75 -8.60
N LYS A 12 5.72 0.94 -7.71
CA LYS A 12 5.95 1.10 -6.26
C LYS A 12 6.77 -0.05 -5.69
N SER A 13 6.39 -1.29 -5.92
CA SER A 13 7.11 -2.46 -5.37
C SER A 13 8.55 -2.57 -5.88
N THR A 14 8.82 -2.16 -7.12
CA THR A 14 10.18 -2.08 -7.66
C THR A 14 11.01 -1.04 -6.91
N LEU A 15 10.43 0.15 -6.69
CA LEU A 15 11.08 1.21 -5.92
C LEU A 15 11.35 0.77 -4.48
N VAL A 16 10.36 0.16 -3.83
CA VAL A 16 10.50 -0.38 -2.46
C VAL A 16 11.63 -1.40 -2.38
N GLY A 17 11.71 -2.34 -3.35
CA GLY A 17 12.81 -3.30 -3.43
C GLY A 17 14.19 -2.62 -3.48
N CYS A 18 14.36 -1.65 -4.38
CA CYS A 18 15.60 -0.88 -4.48
C CYS A 18 15.94 -0.09 -3.20
N LEU A 19 14.94 0.48 -2.52
CA LEU A 19 15.16 1.23 -1.28
C LEU A 19 15.59 0.29 -0.14
N ARG A 20 14.98 -0.88 0.00
CA ARG A 20 15.35 -1.88 1.01
C ARG A 20 16.78 -2.39 0.83
N GLU A 21 17.24 -2.55 -0.41
CA GLU A 21 18.62 -2.94 -0.70
C GLU A 21 19.64 -1.85 -0.36
N ARG A 22 19.29 -0.58 -0.54
CA ARG A 22 20.19 0.57 -0.36
C ARG A 22 20.19 1.17 1.03
N ILE A 23 19.13 0.96 1.80
CA ILE A 23 18.93 1.51 3.13
C ILE A 23 18.63 0.34 4.09
N PRO A 24 19.65 -0.35 4.62
CA PRO A 24 19.45 -1.54 5.46
C PRO A 24 18.62 -1.28 6.72
N GLU A 25 18.68 -0.07 7.27
CA GLU A 25 17.88 0.35 8.44
C GLU A 25 16.44 0.73 8.11
N LEU A 26 16.03 0.73 6.83
CA LEU A 26 14.68 1.08 6.43
C LEU A 26 13.68 0.04 6.95
N HIS A 27 12.80 0.47 7.86
CA HIS A 27 11.65 -0.32 8.25
C HIS A 27 10.56 -0.20 7.19
N PHE A 28 10.32 -1.28 6.45
CA PHE A 28 9.18 -1.37 5.54
C PHE A 28 7.96 -1.88 6.29
N SER A 29 6.88 -1.11 6.29
CA SER A 29 5.65 -1.47 6.97
C SER A 29 4.94 -2.62 6.26
N VAL A 30 4.77 -3.73 6.97
CA VAL A 30 4.03 -4.91 6.51
C VAL A 30 2.56 -4.75 6.90
N SER A 31 1.67 -4.78 5.91
CA SER A 31 0.22 -4.69 6.13
C SER A 31 -0.37 -5.99 6.66
N ALA A 32 -1.40 -5.89 7.50
CA ALA A 32 -2.25 -7.03 7.88
C ALA A 32 -3.36 -7.22 6.83
N THR A 33 -3.71 -8.48 6.56
CA THR A 33 -4.81 -8.80 5.63
C THR A 33 -5.58 -10.06 6.05
N THR A 34 -6.87 -10.09 5.73
CA THR A 34 -7.70 -11.30 5.90
C THR A 34 -7.73 -12.19 4.65
N ARG A 35 -7.04 -11.77 3.59
CA ARG A 35 -6.87 -12.57 2.38
C ARG A 35 -5.94 -13.76 2.66
N ALA A 36 -6.24 -14.91 2.10
CA ALA A 36 -5.32 -16.04 2.12
C ALA A 36 -4.00 -15.71 1.38
N PRO A 37 -2.86 -16.23 1.82
CA PRO A 37 -1.59 -16.05 1.13
C PRO A 37 -1.64 -16.65 -0.28
N ARG A 38 -0.98 -15.99 -1.24
CA ARG A 38 -0.75 -16.53 -2.57
C ARG A 38 0.52 -17.41 -2.57
N PRO A 39 0.68 -18.29 -3.57
CA PRO A 39 1.92 -19.05 -3.69
C PRO A 39 3.16 -18.15 -3.70
N GLY A 40 4.10 -18.45 -2.80
CA GLY A 40 5.34 -17.68 -2.64
C GLY A 40 5.27 -16.51 -1.66
N GLU A 41 4.10 -16.10 -1.19
CA GLU A 41 3.99 -15.07 -0.14
C GLU A 41 4.33 -15.65 1.25
N VAL A 42 5.06 -14.89 2.04
CA VAL A 42 5.55 -15.26 3.36
C VAL A 42 4.90 -14.37 4.44
N ASP A 43 4.31 -15.03 5.45
CA ASP A 43 3.72 -14.33 6.59
C ASP A 43 4.76 -13.51 7.35
N GLY A 44 4.40 -12.27 7.71
CA GLY A 44 5.28 -11.32 8.37
C GLY A 44 6.31 -10.64 7.47
N VAL A 45 6.38 -11.02 6.18
CA VAL A 45 7.29 -10.43 5.18
C VAL A 45 6.51 -9.68 4.10
N ASP A 46 5.56 -10.38 3.45
CA ASP A 46 4.70 -9.77 2.42
C ASP A 46 3.44 -9.16 3.06
N TYR A 47 2.82 -9.90 3.95
CA TYR A 47 1.67 -9.50 4.78
C TYR A 47 1.69 -10.22 6.11
N TYR A 48 1.01 -9.66 7.11
CA TYR A 48 0.51 -10.42 8.25
C TYR A 48 -0.85 -11.02 7.86
N PHE A 49 -0.88 -12.33 7.58
CA PHE A 49 -2.11 -13.03 7.23
C PHE A 49 -2.87 -13.39 8.49
N VAL A 50 -3.98 -12.71 8.74
CA VAL A 50 -4.77 -12.86 9.96
C VAL A 50 -6.19 -13.32 9.68
N THR A 51 -6.83 -13.97 10.66
CA THR A 51 -8.24 -14.31 10.56
C THR A 51 -9.12 -13.07 10.59
N PRO A 52 -10.35 -13.12 10.02
CA PRO A 52 -11.30 -12.00 10.12
C PRO A 52 -11.57 -11.59 11.58
N ALA A 53 -11.65 -12.54 12.51
CA ALA A 53 -11.83 -12.26 13.94
C ALA A 53 -10.64 -11.51 14.53
N ARG A 54 -9.40 -11.92 14.20
CA ARG A 54 -8.20 -11.19 14.66
C ARG A 54 -8.11 -9.80 14.05
N PHE A 55 -8.47 -9.65 12.78
CA PHE A 55 -8.50 -8.34 12.14
C PHE A 55 -9.51 -7.40 12.83
N GLN A 56 -10.71 -7.94 13.18
CA GLN A 56 -11.70 -7.15 13.92
C GLN A 56 -11.17 -6.70 15.28
N GLN A 57 -10.47 -7.58 16.01
CA GLN A 57 -9.81 -7.20 17.26
C GLN A 57 -8.79 -6.06 17.06
N LEU A 58 -8.00 -6.08 15.99
CA LEU A 58 -7.06 -4.99 15.68
C LEU A 58 -7.77 -3.65 15.45
N ILE A 59 -8.97 -3.69 14.84
CA ILE A 59 -9.81 -2.49 14.67
C ILE A 59 -10.30 -2.01 16.03
N ASP A 60 -10.89 -2.90 16.84
CA ASP A 60 -11.49 -2.57 18.13
C ASP A 60 -10.46 -2.05 19.15
N GLU A 61 -9.23 -2.57 19.07
CA GLU A 61 -8.07 -2.13 19.85
C GLU A 61 -7.45 -0.80 19.36
N GLY A 62 -7.90 -0.26 18.22
CA GLY A 62 -7.25 0.91 17.57
C GLY A 62 -5.79 0.65 17.19
N ALA A 63 -5.46 -0.61 16.87
CA ALA A 63 -4.11 -1.06 16.58
C ALA A 63 -3.67 -0.82 15.13
N LEU A 64 -4.55 -0.33 14.28
CA LEU A 64 -4.28 0.01 12.87
C LEU A 64 -4.24 1.52 12.68
N LEU A 65 -3.30 2.02 11.87
CA LEU A 65 -3.26 3.42 11.43
C LEU A 65 -4.38 3.73 10.45
N GLU A 66 -4.64 2.78 9.57
CA GLU A 66 -5.73 2.77 8.60
C GLU A 66 -6.14 1.34 8.28
N TRP A 67 -7.33 1.17 7.76
CA TRP A 67 -7.79 -0.10 7.18
C TRP A 67 -8.91 0.13 6.17
N ALA A 68 -9.07 -0.80 5.25
CA ALA A 68 -10.11 -0.77 4.23
C ALA A 68 -10.62 -2.17 3.90
N GLU A 69 -11.87 -2.21 3.41
CA GLU A 69 -12.42 -3.38 2.74
C GLU A 69 -11.99 -3.37 1.28
N ILE A 70 -11.45 -4.49 0.83
CA ILE A 70 -10.93 -4.66 -0.51
C ILE A 70 -11.89 -5.53 -1.33
N HIS A 71 -12.09 -5.16 -2.60
CA HIS A 71 -12.99 -5.87 -3.52
C HIS A 71 -14.40 -6.09 -2.97
N SER A 72 -15.05 -4.99 -2.57
CA SER A 72 -16.43 -4.99 -2.07
C SER A 72 -16.66 -5.91 -0.86
N GLY A 73 -15.71 -5.90 0.09
CA GLY A 73 -15.83 -6.64 1.34
C GLY A 73 -15.32 -8.08 1.30
N LEU A 74 -14.69 -8.51 0.18
CA LEU A 74 -14.16 -9.86 0.06
C LEU A 74 -13.06 -10.14 1.11
N HIS A 75 -12.24 -9.16 1.41
CA HIS A 75 -11.23 -9.20 2.46
C HIS A 75 -10.92 -7.78 2.96
N ARG A 76 -10.18 -7.71 4.07
CA ARG A 76 -9.74 -6.46 4.68
C ARG A 76 -8.23 -6.36 4.60
N SER A 77 -7.72 -5.13 4.53
CA SER A 77 -6.30 -4.84 4.65
C SER A 77 -6.11 -3.59 5.49
N GLY A 78 -5.02 -3.50 6.23
CA GLY A 78 -4.73 -2.35 7.08
C GLY A 78 -3.29 -2.32 7.55
N THR A 79 -2.86 -1.18 8.05
CA THR A 79 -1.48 -0.89 8.45
C THR A 79 -1.34 -0.94 9.97
N PRO A 80 -0.63 -1.95 10.55
CA PRO A 80 -0.39 -2.02 11.99
C PRO A 80 0.42 -0.83 12.50
N ALA A 81 -0.09 -0.16 13.54
CA ALA A 81 0.52 1.05 14.08
C ALA A 81 1.77 0.77 14.91
N ARG A 82 1.79 -0.33 15.67
CA ARG A 82 2.85 -0.63 16.64
C ARG A 82 4.24 -0.78 16.00
N PRO A 83 4.44 -1.61 14.94
CA PRO A 83 5.75 -1.74 14.31
C PRO A 83 6.32 -0.42 13.81
N ILE A 84 5.45 0.46 13.30
CA ILE A 84 5.83 1.79 12.80
C ILE A 84 6.30 2.68 13.95
N ARG A 85 5.55 2.71 15.07
CA ARG A 85 5.90 3.49 16.26
C ARG A 85 7.20 2.99 16.88
N ASP A 86 7.38 1.67 16.99
CA ASP A 86 8.59 1.05 17.56
C ASP A 86 9.83 1.38 16.70
N ALA A 87 9.74 1.26 15.38
CA ALA A 87 10.82 1.62 14.45
C ALA A 87 11.15 3.12 14.50
N THR A 88 10.13 3.98 14.53
CA THR A 88 10.31 5.43 14.64
C THR A 88 10.97 5.82 15.97
N ALA A 89 10.55 5.21 17.08
CA ALA A 89 11.17 5.43 18.40
C ALA A 89 12.63 4.96 18.46
N ALA A 90 12.98 3.93 17.70
CA ALA A 90 14.36 3.46 17.53
C ALA A 90 15.21 4.33 16.58
N GLY A 91 14.62 5.37 15.95
CA GLY A 91 15.33 6.25 15.02
C GLY A 91 15.44 5.70 13.59
N HIS A 92 14.75 4.62 13.28
CA HIS A 92 14.78 4.06 11.92
C HIS A 92 13.87 4.83 10.97
N PRO A 93 14.26 5.04 9.71
CA PRO A 93 13.36 5.52 8.67
C PRO A 93 12.27 4.48 8.40
N VAL A 94 11.03 4.93 8.26
CA VAL A 94 9.87 4.06 8.02
C VAL A 94 9.25 4.39 6.67
N LEU A 95 9.00 3.37 5.86
CA LEU A 95 8.29 3.46 4.58
C LEU A 95 6.99 2.66 4.64
N ILE A 96 5.87 3.31 4.36
CA ILE A 96 4.54 2.71 4.25
C ILE A 96 4.11 2.77 2.79
N GLU A 97 3.78 1.64 2.18
CA GLU A 97 3.20 1.57 0.83
C GLU A 97 1.70 1.30 0.94
N VAL A 98 0.88 2.24 0.46
CA VAL A 98 -0.58 2.16 0.48
C VAL A 98 -1.20 2.75 -0.79
N ASP A 99 -2.49 2.51 -0.98
CA ASP A 99 -3.27 3.19 -2.00
C ASP A 99 -3.59 4.65 -1.59
N LEU A 100 -4.30 5.36 -2.46
CA LEU A 100 -4.66 6.76 -2.24
C LEU A 100 -5.50 6.96 -0.97
N ALA A 101 -6.49 6.08 -0.73
CA ALA A 101 -7.36 6.19 0.43
C ALA A 101 -6.57 5.94 1.73
N GLY A 102 -5.71 4.92 1.74
CA GLY A 102 -4.80 4.62 2.84
C GLY A 102 -3.83 5.76 3.13
N ALA A 103 -3.26 6.38 2.08
CA ALA A 103 -2.36 7.53 2.26
C ALA A 103 -3.06 8.72 2.93
N ARG A 104 -4.28 9.04 2.52
CA ARG A 104 -5.09 10.09 3.15
C ARG A 104 -5.42 9.76 4.60
N ALA A 105 -5.81 8.52 4.90
CA ALA A 105 -6.12 8.07 6.26
C ALA A 105 -4.88 8.14 7.17
N ILE A 106 -3.72 7.69 6.68
CA ILE A 106 -2.46 7.78 7.43
C ILE A 106 -2.08 9.25 7.66
N LYS A 107 -2.24 10.12 6.68
CA LYS A 107 -1.95 11.56 6.83
C LYS A 107 -2.83 12.21 7.89
N GLN A 108 -4.08 11.76 8.06
CA GLN A 108 -4.95 12.21 9.15
C GLN A 108 -4.49 11.68 10.52
N ALA A 109 -4.06 10.41 10.58
CA ALA A 109 -3.59 9.78 11.82
C ALA A 109 -2.17 10.23 12.23
N MET A 110 -1.33 10.61 11.24
CA MET A 110 0.06 11.04 11.40
C MET A 110 0.33 12.28 10.52
N PRO A 111 -0.08 13.48 10.94
CA PRO A 111 0.07 14.70 10.14
C PRO A 111 1.52 15.04 9.76
N GLU A 112 2.49 14.61 10.59
CA GLU A 112 3.92 14.77 10.38
C GLU A 112 4.52 13.83 9.32
N ALA A 113 3.79 12.79 8.88
CA ALA A 113 4.26 11.87 7.86
C ALA A 113 4.44 12.60 6.52
N ILE A 114 5.53 12.30 5.83
CA ILE A 114 5.83 12.83 4.50
C ILE A 114 5.12 11.96 3.49
N SER A 115 4.17 12.54 2.76
CA SER A 115 3.47 11.87 1.67
C SER A 115 4.26 12.03 0.36
N VAL A 116 4.44 10.92 -0.35
CA VAL A 116 5.14 10.86 -1.64
C VAL A 116 4.25 10.15 -2.64
N PHE A 117 3.96 10.83 -3.74
CA PHE A 117 3.23 10.24 -4.86
C PHE A 117 4.19 9.80 -5.96
N LEU A 118 4.21 8.51 -6.28
CA LEU A 118 4.97 7.99 -7.40
C LEU A 118 4.14 8.13 -8.68
N ALA A 119 4.49 9.10 -9.51
CA ALA A 119 3.86 9.32 -10.80
C ALA A 119 4.55 8.49 -11.91
N PRO A 120 3.81 8.02 -12.93
CA PRO A 120 4.41 7.45 -14.12
C PRO A 120 5.06 8.56 -14.96
N PRO A 121 6.03 8.22 -15.82
CA PRO A 121 6.65 9.21 -16.71
C PRO A 121 5.65 9.78 -17.74
N SER A 122 4.65 9.01 -18.12
CA SER A 122 3.51 9.45 -18.96
C SER A 122 2.30 8.52 -18.76
N TRP A 123 1.13 8.97 -19.25
CA TRP A 123 -0.06 8.14 -19.27
C TRP A 123 0.13 6.88 -20.12
N GLU A 124 0.72 7.03 -21.29
CA GLU A 124 0.96 5.93 -22.25
C GLU A 124 1.88 4.85 -21.65
N ALA A 125 2.88 5.24 -20.87
CA ALA A 125 3.75 4.32 -20.17
C ALA A 125 2.99 3.54 -19.10
N LEU A 126 2.07 4.15 -18.37
CA LEU A 126 1.24 3.49 -17.38
C LEU A 126 0.24 2.54 -18.03
N GLU A 127 -0.43 3.00 -19.09
CA GLU A 127 -1.38 2.19 -19.87
C GLU A 127 -0.71 0.94 -20.43
N ALA A 128 0.45 1.08 -21.06
CA ALA A 128 1.23 -0.06 -21.58
C ALA A 128 1.56 -1.09 -20.48
N ARG A 129 1.91 -0.65 -19.26
CA ARG A 129 2.18 -1.54 -18.12
C ARG A 129 0.92 -2.23 -17.60
N LEU A 130 -0.23 -1.54 -17.61
CA LEU A 130 -1.51 -2.09 -17.17
C LEU A 130 -2.03 -3.15 -18.16
N VAL A 131 -1.90 -2.88 -19.46
CA VAL A 131 -2.35 -3.79 -20.54
C VAL A 131 -1.38 -4.95 -20.74
N GLY A 132 -0.08 -4.70 -20.62
CA GLY A 132 0.99 -5.64 -20.99
C GLY A 132 1.09 -6.92 -20.14
N ARG A 133 0.30 -7.05 -19.07
CA ARG A 133 0.23 -8.30 -18.26
C ARG A 133 -0.53 -9.43 -18.95
N GLY A 134 -1.29 -9.16 -20.03
CA GLY A 134 -1.79 -10.14 -21.00
C GLY A 134 -2.80 -11.19 -20.52
N THR A 135 -3.19 -11.17 -19.24
CA THR A 135 -4.03 -12.20 -18.61
C THR A 135 -5.42 -11.71 -18.20
N GLU A 136 -5.73 -10.45 -18.48
CA GLU A 136 -6.96 -9.80 -18.00
C GLU A 136 -7.93 -9.52 -19.15
N THR A 137 -9.23 -9.56 -18.85
CA THR A 137 -10.27 -9.23 -19.85
C THR A 137 -10.28 -7.73 -20.14
N PRO A 138 -10.81 -7.29 -21.32
CA PRO A 138 -10.92 -5.88 -21.66
C PRO A 138 -11.67 -5.05 -20.61
N GLU A 139 -12.69 -5.62 -19.98
CA GLU A 139 -13.49 -4.96 -18.94
C GLU A 139 -12.66 -4.70 -17.67
N VAL A 140 -11.82 -5.65 -17.29
CA VAL A 140 -10.90 -5.51 -16.13
C VAL A 140 -9.86 -4.44 -16.43
N ILE A 141 -9.28 -4.44 -17.62
CA ILE A 141 -8.33 -3.42 -18.08
C ILE A 141 -8.98 -2.04 -18.06
N ALA A 142 -10.17 -1.87 -18.62
CA ALA A 142 -10.90 -0.60 -18.65
C ALA A 142 -11.15 -0.05 -17.23
N ARG A 143 -11.55 -0.93 -16.30
CA ARG A 143 -11.75 -0.56 -14.88
C ARG A 143 -10.45 -0.09 -14.23
N ARG A 144 -9.34 -0.80 -14.46
CA ARG A 144 -8.02 -0.44 -13.93
C ARG A 144 -7.51 0.89 -14.48
N LEU A 145 -7.73 1.16 -15.76
CA LEU A 145 -7.40 2.43 -16.39
C LEU A 145 -8.23 3.59 -15.81
N ALA A 146 -9.53 3.37 -15.59
CA ALA A 146 -10.39 4.37 -14.94
C ALA A 146 -9.92 4.68 -13.50
N THR A 147 -9.59 3.65 -12.71
CA THR A 147 -9.02 3.81 -11.36
C THR A 147 -7.71 4.59 -11.41
N ALA A 148 -6.80 4.23 -12.32
CA ALA A 148 -5.51 4.91 -12.46
C ALA A 148 -5.65 6.40 -12.80
N ARG A 149 -6.63 6.79 -13.62
CA ARG A 149 -6.92 8.21 -13.90
C ARG A 149 -7.37 8.95 -12.64
N THR A 150 -8.24 8.35 -11.83
CA THR A 150 -8.67 8.92 -10.55
C THR A 150 -7.50 9.08 -9.58
N GLU A 151 -6.63 8.07 -9.52
CA GLU A 151 -5.43 8.10 -8.67
C GLU A 151 -4.45 9.19 -9.13
N LEU A 152 -4.21 9.34 -10.44
CA LEU A 152 -3.34 10.40 -10.99
C LEU A 152 -3.89 11.81 -10.74
N ALA A 153 -5.19 11.99 -10.80
CA ALA A 153 -5.81 13.30 -10.53
C ALA A 153 -5.56 13.79 -9.09
N ALA A 154 -5.28 12.87 -8.17
CA ALA A 154 -5.01 13.17 -6.77
C ALA A 154 -3.53 13.44 -6.46
N GLN A 155 -2.63 13.47 -7.44
CA GLN A 155 -1.18 13.67 -7.20
C GLN A 155 -0.87 14.98 -6.46
N ASN A 156 -1.71 16.00 -6.59
CA ASN A 156 -1.53 17.30 -5.93
C ASN A 156 -1.92 17.28 -4.44
N ASP A 157 -2.44 16.17 -3.94
CA ASP A 157 -2.78 15.98 -2.52
C ASP A 157 -1.55 15.56 -1.67
N PHE A 158 -0.39 15.35 -2.34
CA PHE A 158 0.84 14.81 -1.75
C PHE A 158 1.97 15.82 -1.64
#